data_18fdbc0770ab4cda5e3fdb2858459ad6
#
_entry.id   18fdbc0770ab4cda5e3fdb2858459ad6
#
_cell.length_a   1.000
_cell.length_b   1.000
_cell.length_c   1.000
_cell.angle_alpha   90.00
_cell.angle_beta   90.00
_cell.angle_gamma   90.00
#
_symmetry.space_group_name_H-M   'P 1'
#
loop_
_entity.id
_entity.type
_entity.pdbx_description
1 polymer ?
#
loop_
_entity_poly.entity_id
_entity_poly.type
_entity_poly.pdbx_seq_one_letter_code
_entity_poly.pdbx_strand_id
1 'polypeptide(L)'
;PMSRIDDAVRRVLRMKYRLGLFETPAYNHKDFPLFGGKEHASAALQAAEESLVLLKNTDHILPLPKDKKLLITGPNANSMRTLNGGWSYTWQGHRADELAADYNTILESFTQKFGASNIIYEPGVTYKEGGAWWEENAPEIDKAVAAAANADYIIACVGENSYCETPGNLNNLFLSESQLNLVKALAATGKPVVLVLNEGRPRIVNEIEPLAK
;
A
#
# COMPACT_ATOMS: atom_id res chain seq x y z
N PRO A 1 -0.42 -40.90 28.76
CA PRO A 1 0.58 -41.96 28.86
C PRO A 1 1.91 -41.50 28.29
N MET A 2 3.02 -41.90 28.95
CA MET A 2 4.40 -41.59 28.49
C MET A 2 4.66 -42.04 27.05
N SER A 3 4.11 -43.18 26.68
CA SER A 3 4.24 -43.68 25.29
C SER A 3 3.73 -42.68 24.22
N ARG A 4 2.70 -41.91 24.51
CA ARG A 4 2.20 -40.86 23.60
C ARG A 4 3.13 -39.65 23.52
N ILE A 5 3.75 -39.29 24.67
CA ILE A 5 4.76 -38.24 24.73
C ILE A 5 5.99 -38.67 23.94
N ASP A 6 6.48 -39.90 24.17
CA ASP A 6 7.62 -40.43 23.47
C ASP A 6 7.38 -40.49 21.94
N ASP A 7 6.19 -40.87 21.48
CA ASP A 7 5.85 -40.82 20.07
C ASP A 7 5.89 -39.41 19.49
N ALA A 8 5.35 -38.42 20.20
CA ALA A 8 5.38 -37.03 19.77
C ALA A 8 6.82 -36.50 19.66
N VAL A 9 7.64 -36.73 20.68
CA VAL A 9 9.07 -36.34 20.69
C VAL A 9 9.82 -37.02 19.56
N ARG A 10 9.61 -38.33 19.36
CA ARG A 10 10.24 -39.07 18.29
C ARG A 10 9.90 -38.56 16.89
N ARG A 11 8.67 -38.09 16.67
CA ARG A 11 8.25 -37.47 15.40
C ARG A 11 8.96 -36.12 15.17
N VAL A 12 9.04 -35.26 16.19
CA VAL A 12 9.74 -33.98 16.09
C VAL A 12 11.22 -34.19 15.85
N LEU A 13 11.87 -35.06 16.63
CA LEU A 13 13.30 -35.38 16.46
C LEU A 13 13.62 -36.01 15.10
N ARG A 14 12.73 -36.86 14.59
CA ARG A 14 12.88 -37.43 13.23
C ARG A 14 12.86 -36.34 12.17
N MET A 15 12.01 -35.34 12.29
CA MET A 15 11.96 -34.18 11.37
C MET A 15 13.29 -33.40 11.41
N LYS A 16 13.75 -33.07 12.61
CA LYS A 16 15.02 -32.37 12.82
C LYS A 16 16.20 -33.13 12.24
N TYR A 17 16.24 -34.43 12.50
CA TYR A 17 17.31 -35.31 11.98
C TYR A 17 17.32 -35.41 10.45
N ARG A 18 16.13 -35.56 9.85
CA ARG A 18 16.00 -35.61 8.38
C ARG A 18 16.38 -34.30 7.69
N LEU A 19 16.22 -33.17 8.38
CA LEU A 19 16.63 -31.86 7.90
C LEU A 19 18.10 -31.54 8.18
N GLY A 20 18.87 -32.44 8.81
CA GLY A 20 20.26 -32.18 9.16
C GLY A 20 20.49 -31.08 10.18
N LEU A 21 19.49 -30.76 11.01
CA LEU A 21 19.56 -29.62 11.95
C LEU A 21 20.50 -29.86 13.12
N PHE A 22 20.97 -31.08 13.34
CA PHE A 22 22.00 -31.40 14.34
C PHE A 22 23.40 -31.14 13.83
N GLU A 23 23.62 -31.35 12.53
CA GLU A 23 24.88 -31.09 11.84
C GLU A 23 25.01 -29.66 11.38
N THR A 24 23.88 -29.08 10.90
CA THR A 24 23.82 -27.70 10.39
C THR A 24 22.63 -26.96 11.02
N PRO A 25 22.74 -26.52 12.28
CA PRO A 25 21.62 -25.91 13.02
C PRO A 25 21.24 -24.50 12.51
N ALA A 26 22.16 -23.85 11.80
CA ALA A 26 21.94 -22.53 11.22
C ALA A 26 22.71 -22.40 9.90
N TYR A 27 22.13 -21.70 8.94
CA TYR A 27 22.76 -21.37 7.66
C TYR A 27 23.38 -19.97 7.72
N ASN A 28 24.52 -19.80 7.05
CA ASN A 28 25.11 -18.49 6.85
C ASN A 28 24.47 -17.86 5.60
N HIS A 29 23.97 -16.63 5.71
CA HIS A 29 23.40 -15.91 4.56
C HIS A 29 24.38 -15.76 3.39
N LYS A 30 25.69 -15.75 3.67
CA LYS A 30 26.75 -15.68 2.64
C LYS A 30 26.78 -16.91 1.73
N ASP A 31 26.20 -18.05 2.16
CA ASP A 31 26.10 -19.26 1.36
C ASP A 31 24.98 -19.16 0.29
N PHE A 32 24.20 -18.06 0.32
CA PHE A 32 23.09 -17.80 -0.59
C PHE A 32 23.29 -16.46 -1.33
N PRO A 33 24.28 -16.34 -2.22
CA PRO A 33 24.65 -15.06 -2.84
C PRO A 33 23.56 -14.48 -3.75
N LEU A 34 22.59 -15.28 -4.17
CA LEU A 34 21.45 -14.82 -4.98
C LEU A 34 20.31 -14.24 -4.15
N PHE A 35 20.32 -14.47 -2.81
CA PHE A 35 19.26 -14.01 -1.93
C PHE A 35 19.19 -12.47 -1.91
N GLY A 36 18.03 -11.92 -2.28
CA GLY A 36 17.84 -10.47 -2.40
C GLY A 36 18.58 -9.83 -3.59
N GLY A 37 19.14 -10.63 -4.50
CA GLY A 37 19.84 -10.15 -5.68
C GLY A 37 18.93 -9.60 -6.78
N LYS A 38 19.54 -9.15 -7.87
CA LYS A 38 18.84 -8.50 -9.01
C LYS A 38 17.75 -9.39 -9.62
N GLU A 39 17.97 -10.69 -9.69
CA GLU A 39 16.99 -11.65 -10.25
C GLU A 39 15.73 -11.70 -9.37
N HIS A 40 15.89 -11.72 -8.04
CA HIS A 40 14.78 -11.69 -7.11
C HIS A 40 14.03 -10.33 -7.16
N ALA A 41 14.76 -9.21 -7.27
CA ALA A 41 14.17 -7.90 -7.42
C ALA A 41 13.35 -7.78 -8.73
N SER A 42 13.89 -8.32 -9.84
CA SER A 42 13.17 -8.35 -11.13
C SER A 42 11.90 -9.20 -11.06
N ALA A 43 11.97 -10.37 -10.43
CA ALA A 43 10.80 -11.23 -10.26
C ALA A 43 9.75 -10.59 -9.35
N ALA A 44 10.17 -9.88 -8.29
CA ALA A 44 9.26 -9.14 -7.41
C ALA A 44 8.58 -7.97 -8.14
N LEU A 45 9.32 -7.24 -8.98
CA LEU A 45 8.75 -6.17 -9.80
C LEU A 45 7.71 -6.73 -10.77
N GLN A 46 8.05 -7.80 -11.49
CA GLN A 46 7.11 -8.43 -12.42
C GLN A 46 5.83 -8.90 -11.69
N ALA A 47 5.97 -9.53 -10.52
CA ALA A 47 4.82 -9.96 -9.73
C ALA A 47 3.96 -8.77 -9.28
N ALA A 48 4.57 -7.63 -8.90
CA ALA A 48 3.86 -6.42 -8.54
C ALA A 48 3.11 -5.83 -9.74
N GLU A 49 3.74 -5.75 -10.91
CA GLU A 49 3.11 -5.28 -12.15
C GLU A 49 1.90 -6.15 -12.56
N GLU A 50 2.04 -7.46 -12.48
CA GLU A 50 0.97 -8.41 -12.80
C GLU A 50 -0.17 -8.42 -11.75
N SER A 51 0.09 -7.93 -10.53
CA SER A 51 -0.92 -7.82 -9.47
C SER A 51 -1.82 -6.59 -9.58
N LEU A 52 -1.44 -5.59 -10.40
CA LEU A 52 -2.23 -4.38 -10.59
C LEU A 52 -3.47 -4.69 -11.41
N VAL A 53 -4.64 -4.25 -10.94
CA VAL A 53 -5.93 -4.49 -11.60
C VAL A 53 -6.51 -3.16 -12.08
N LEU A 54 -6.71 -3.03 -13.40
CA LEU A 54 -7.45 -1.92 -13.97
C LEU A 54 -8.96 -2.23 -13.89
N LEU A 55 -9.64 -1.63 -12.91
CA LEU A 55 -11.06 -1.87 -12.67
C LEU A 55 -11.95 -1.03 -13.62
N LYS A 56 -11.50 0.17 -13.98
CA LYS A 56 -12.25 1.13 -14.80
C LYS A 56 -11.30 2.05 -15.56
N ASN A 57 -11.64 2.38 -16.80
CA ASN A 57 -10.93 3.37 -17.62
C ASN A 57 -11.92 4.01 -18.58
N THR A 58 -12.86 4.79 -18.04
CA THR A 58 -13.89 5.49 -18.81
C THR A 58 -13.24 6.58 -19.67
N ASP A 59 -13.74 6.72 -20.88
CA ASP A 59 -13.24 7.68 -21.88
C ASP A 59 -11.75 7.48 -22.23
N HIS A 60 -11.18 6.32 -21.92
CA HIS A 60 -9.76 6.00 -22.16
C HIS A 60 -8.80 7.06 -21.62
N ILE A 61 -9.07 7.56 -20.41
CA ILE A 61 -8.24 8.62 -19.81
C ILE A 61 -6.83 8.12 -19.44
N LEU A 62 -6.67 6.82 -19.22
CA LEU A 62 -5.38 6.19 -19.02
C LEU A 62 -4.86 5.59 -20.34
N PRO A 63 -3.57 5.74 -20.66
CA PRO A 63 -2.52 6.39 -19.86
C PRO A 63 -2.61 7.93 -19.90
N LEU A 64 -2.29 8.58 -18.77
CA LEU A 64 -2.30 10.04 -18.68
C LEU A 64 -1.23 10.68 -19.57
N PRO A 65 -1.53 11.82 -20.25
CA PRO A 65 -0.53 12.58 -20.98
C PRO A 65 0.54 13.17 -20.05
N LYS A 66 1.82 13.09 -20.46
CA LYS A 66 2.97 13.46 -19.62
C LYS A 66 3.12 14.96 -19.35
N ASP A 67 2.50 15.80 -20.17
CA ASP A 67 2.54 17.27 -20.09
C ASP A 67 1.48 17.87 -19.17
N LYS A 68 0.67 17.04 -18.54
CA LYS A 68 -0.44 17.46 -17.68
C LYS A 68 -0.02 17.64 -16.23
N LYS A 69 -0.67 18.58 -15.56
CA LYS A 69 -0.53 18.80 -14.13
C LYS A 69 -1.44 17.87 -13.35
N LEU A 70 -0.86 17.18 -12.38
CA LEU A 70 -1.54 16.19 -11.56
C LEU A 70 -1.59 16.64 -10.11
N LEU A 71 -2.77 16.60 -9.51
CA LEU A 71 -2.88 16.63 -8.06
C LEU A 71 -2.79 15.19 -7.56
N ILE A 72 -1.79 14.90 -6.76
CA ILE A 72 -1.66 13.64 -6.04
C ILE A 72 -2.17 13.88 -4.62
N THR A 73 -3.14 13.08 -4.18
CA THR A 73 -3.87 13.31 -2.92
C THR A 73 -4.25 11.99 -2.25
N GLY A 74 -4.73 12.05 -1.02
CA GLY A 74 -5.13 10.89 -0.23
C GLY A 74 -4.02 10.34 0.67
N PRO A 75 -4.40 9.59 1.73
CA PRO A 75 -3.47 9.16 2.78
C PRO A 75 -2.45 8.13 2.29
N ASN A 76 -2.72 7.43 1.19
CA ASN A 76 -1.85 6.39 0.66
C ASN A 76 -0.86 6.91 -0.41
N ALA A 77 -0.92 8.20 -0.75
CA ALA A 77 -0.11 8.77 -1.82
C ALA A 77 1.39 8.77 -1.53
N ASN A 78 1.77 9.06 -0.28
CA ASN A 78 3.16 9.24 0.12
C ASN A 78 3.49 8.42 1.37
N SER A 79 3.33 7.11 1.29
CA SER A 79 3.63 6.18 2.38
C SER A 79 4.03 4.80 1.85
N MET A 80 5.22 4.37 2.20
CA MET A 80 5.67 2.99 1.97
C MET A 80 4.96 2.02 2.91
N ARG A 81 4.52 2.48 4.07
CA ARG A 81 3.76 1.68 5.02
C ARG A 81 2.48 1.15 4.40
N THR A 82 1.73 2.00 3.71
CA THR A 82 0.49 1.59 3.03
C THR A 82 0.74 0.67 1.83
N LEU A 83 1.83 0.88 1.08
CA LEU A 83 2.20 0.03 -0.06
C LEU A 83 2.66 -1.36 0.35
N ASN A 84 3.32 -1.49 1.50
CA ASN A 84 3.89 -2.77 1.94
C ASN A 84 2.92 -3.61 2.78
N GLY A 85 2.10 -2.99 3.63
CA GLY A 85 1.17 -3.69 4.51
C GLY A 85 1.82 -4.35 5.73
N GLY A 86 1.04 -5.17 6.44
CA GLY A 86 1.50 -5.94 7.60
C GLY A 86 2.51 -7.02 7.24
N TRP A 87 3.30 -7.47 8.23
CA TRP A 87 4.42 -8.41 8.08
C TRP A 87 5.52 -7.96 7.13
N SER A 88 5.52 -6.69 6.74
CA SER A 88 6.62 -6.09 5.98
C SER A 88 7.57 -5.41 6.95
N TYR A 89 8.81 -5.90 7.05
CA TYR A 89 9.87 -5.49 7.97
C TYR A 89 9.54 -5.68 9.46
N THR A 90 8.31 -5.37 9.87
CA THR A 90 7.81 -5.53 11.24
C THR A 90 6.41 -6.15 11.24
N TRP A 91 5.96 -6.65 12.40
CA TRP A 91 4.66 -7.32 12.51
C TRP A 91 3.52 -6.50 11.90
N GLN A 92 3.31 -5.26 12.33
CA GLN A 92 2.23 -4.41 11.81
C GLN A 92 2.65 -3.55 10.59
N GLY A 93 3.88 -3.68 10.09
CA GLY A 93 4.38 -2.90 8.96
C GLY A 93 4.61 -1.41 9.25
N HIS A 94 4.53 -0.99 10.52
CA HIS A 94 4.54 0.43 10.94
C HIS A 94 5.88 1.16 10.71
N ARG A 95 6.96 0.42 10.43
CA ARG A 95 8.27 1.00 10.12
C ARG A 95 8.66 0.92 8.65
N ALA A 96 7.70 0.61 7.77
CA ALA A 96 8.04 0.47 6.35
C ALA A 96 8.48 1.79 5.72
N ASP A 97 7.95 2.93 6.15
CA ASP A 97 8.41 4.25 5.65
C ASP A 97 9.89 4.50 5.96
N GLU A 98 10.40 4.01 7.08
CA GLU A 98 11.82 4.08 7.47
C GLU A 98 12.67 3.03 6.73
N LEU A 99 12.21 1.78 6.71
CA LEU A 99 13.01 0.63 6.29
C LEU A 99 12.98 0.38 4.77
N ALA A 100 11.99 0.94 4.07
CA ALA A 100 11.84 0.88 2.62
C ALA A 100 12.21 2.20 1.93
N ALA A 101 13.01 3.05 2.57
CA ALA A 101 13.37 4.39 2.06
C ALA A 101 14.12 4.37 0.71
N ASP A 102 14.66 3.23 0.29
CA ASP A 102 15.29 3.07 -1.02
C ASP A 102 14.28 2.86 -2.17
N TYR A 103 12.99 2.76 -1.86
CA TYR A 103 11.91 2.53 -2.82
C TYR A 103 10.99 3.75 -2.90
N ASN A 104 10.41 3.97 -4.06
CA ASN A 104 9.53 5.12 -4.28
C ASN A 104 8.11 4.88 -3.74
N THR A 105 7.56 5.90 -3.10
CA THR A 105 6.12 6.04 -2.88
C THR A 105 5.37 6.28 -4.20
N ILE A 106 4.03 6.26 -4.18
CA ILE A 106 3.22 6.62 -5.34
C ILE A 106 3.55 8.06 -5.78
N LEU A 107 3.62 9.01 -4.84
CA LEU A 107 3.96 10.40 -5.09
C LEU A 107 5.32 10.55 -5.76
N GLU A 108 6.34 9.88 -5.25
CA GLU A 108 7.70 9.92 -5.81
C GLU A 108 7.76 9.31 -7.20
N SER A 109 7.05 8.21 -7.43
CA SER A 109 6.95 7.55 -8.73
C SER A 109 6.29 8.46 -9.77
N PHE A 110 5.19 9.15 -9.41
CA PHE A 110 4.57 10.15 -10.28
C PHE A 110 5.50 11.33 -10.52
N THR A 111 6.18 11.82 -9.49
CA THR A 111 7.14 12.92 -9.59
C THR A 111 8.29 12.58 -10.55
N GLN A 112 8.81 11.36 -10.46
CA GLN A 112 9.87 10.89 -11.35
C GLN A 112 9.39 10.75 -12.81
N LYS A 113 8.14 10.27 -12.99
CA LYS A 113 7.57 9.99 -14.32
C LYS A 113 7.10 11.25 -15.07
N PHE A 114 6.50 12.20 -14.36
CA PHE A 114 5.86 13.40 -14.93
C PHE A 114 6.68 14.68 -14.76
N GLY A 115 7.69 14.68 -13.88
CA GLY A 115 8.48 15.84 -13.52
C GLY A 115 7.85 16.64 -12.38
N ALA A 116 8.67 17.14 -11.46
CA ALA A 116 8.22 17.83 -10.25
C ALA A 116 7.36 19.06 -10.53
N SER A 117 7.58 19.78 -11.65
CA SER A 117 6.78 20.94 -12.03
C SER A 117 5.34 20.62 -12.41
N ASN A 118 5.05 19.36 -12.71
CA ASN A 118 3.72 18.88 -13.08
C ASN A 118 2.98 18.20 -11.93
N ILE A 119 3.61 18.09 -10.76
CA ILE A 119 3.02 17.45 -9.59
C ILE A 119 2.66 18.49 -8.55
N ILE A 120 1.42 18.43 -8.10
CA ILE A 120 0.90 19.14 -6.93
C ILE A 120 0.60 18.06 -5.90
N TYR A 121 1.09 18.22 -4.68
CA TYR A 121 0.80 17.30 -3.60
C TYR A 121 0.03 17.99 -2.48
N GLU A 122 -1.14 17.48 -2.18
CA GLU A 122 -1.93 17.89 -1.03
C GLU A 122 -2.74 16.67 -0.55
N PRO A 123 -2.41 16.06 0.60
CA PRO A 123 -3.03 14.80 1.01
C PRO A 123 -4.52 14.94 1.36
N GLY A 124 -4.95 16.06 1.92
CA GLY A 124 -6.33 16.30 2.37
C GLY A 124 -6.78 15.40 3.53
N VAL A 125 -6.31 14.14 3.57
CA VAL A 125 -6.49 13.19 4.66
C VAL A 125 -5.15 12.51 4.93
N THR A 126 -4.81 12.31 6.20
CA THR A 126 -3.58 11.63 6.62
C THR A 126 -3.86 10.70 7.79
N TYR A 127 -3.09 9.61 7.90
CA TYR A 127 -3.13 8.76 9.08
C TYR A 127 -2.41 9.41 10.26
N LYS A 128 -2.91 9.13 11.47
CA LYS A 128 -2.33 9.62 12.71
C LYS A 128 -1.05 8.86 13.02
N GLU A 129 0.05 9.59 13.15
CA GLU A 129 1.33 9.01 13.54
C GLU A 129 1.24 8.39 14.94
N GLY A 130 1.74 7.16 15.09
CA GLY A 130 1.66 6.39 16.34
C GLY A 130 0.24 5.95 16.73
N GLY A 131 -0.78 6.29 15.96
CA GLY A 131 -2.16 5.88 16.17
C GLY A 131 -2.45 4.44 15.72
N ALA A 132 -3.68 3.97 15.98
CA ALA A 132 -4.16 2.72 15.39
C ALA A 132 -4.24 2.84 13.86
N TRP A 133 -4.23 1.72 13.15
CA TRP A 133 -4.16 1.74 11.69
C TRP A 133 -5.33 2.47 11.01
N TRP A 134 -6.48 2.57 11.67
CA TRP A 134 -7.66 3.29 11.18
C TRP A 134 -7.76 4.74 11.64
N GLU A 135 -6.88 5.20 12.56
CA GLU A 135 -6.93 6.57 13.06
C GLU A 135 -6.37 7.55 12.04
N GLU A 136 -7.17 8.55 11.73
CA GLU A 136 -6.83 9.66 10.84
C GLU A 136 -6.73 10.96 11.64
N ASN A 137 -5.95 11.90 11.14
CA ASN A 137 -5.94 13.29 11.61
C ASN A 137 -7.22 14.01 11.17
N ALA A 138 -7.47 15.18 11.72
CA ALA A 138 -8.55 16.06 11.22
C ALA A 138 -8.35 16.28 9.71
N PRO A 139 -9.36 16.03 8.86
CA PRO A 139 -9.20 16.14 7.42
C PRO A 139 -9.06 17.60 6.98
N GLU A 140 -8.19 17.84 6.01
CA GLU A 140 -7.95 19.15 5.39
C GLU A 140 -8.46 19.18 3.95
N ILE A 141 -9.68 18.70 3.72
CA ILE A 141 -10.30 18.53 2.39
C ILE A 141 -10.32 19.83 1.60
N ASP A 142 -10.59 20.94 2.25
CA ASP A 142 -10.63 22.26 1.58
C ASP A 142 -9.29 22.64 0.94
N LYS A 143 -8.16 22.22 1.55
CA LYS A 143 -6.83 22.44 0.97
C LYS A 143 -6.65 21.61 -0.31
N ALA A 144 -7.08 20.35 -0.29
CA ALA A 144 -7.01 19.49 -1.47
C ALA A 144 -7.90 20.00 -2.61
N VAL A 145 -9.11 20.47 -2.29
CA VAL A 145 -10.02 21.11 -3.26
C VAL A 145 -9.40 22.37 -3.85
N ALA A 146 -8.79 23.22 -3.03
CA ALA A 146 -8.09 24.43 -3.51
C ALA A 146 -6.90 24.08 -4.42
N ALA A 147 -6.13 23.03 -4.08
CA ALA A 147 -5.01 22.55 -4.88
C ALA A 147 -5.48 22.01 -6.24
N ALA A 148 -6.66 21.38 -6.30
CA ALA A 148 -7.24 20.83 -7.52
C ALA A 148 -7.50 21.91 -8.61
N ALA A 149 -7.67 23.17 -8.23
CA ALA A 149 -7.87 24.26 -9.18
C ALA A 149 -6.70 24.41 -10.18
N ASN A 150 -5.49 24.04 -9.75
CA ASN A 150 -4.25 24.15 -10.54
C ASN A 150 -3.88 22.84 -11.25
N ALA A 151 -4.68 21.78 -11.16
CA ALA A 151 -4.43 20.48 -11.78
C ALA A 151 -5.33 20.23 -12.98
N ASP A 152 -4.88 19.40 -13.91
CA ASP A 152 -5.68 18.88 -15.01
C ASP A 152 -6.39 17.58 -14.61
N TYR A 153 -5.74 16.75 -13.80
CA TYR A 153 -6.24 15.47 -13.29
C TYR A 153 -5.97 15.32 -11.80
N ILE A 154 -6.80 14.56 -11.13
CA ILE A 154 -6.66 14.24 -9.71
C ILE A 154 -6.38 12.75 -9.57
N ILE A 155 -5.32 12.40 -8.86
CA ILE A 155 -4.96 11.03 -8.50
C ILE A 155 -5.22 10.86 -7.01
N ALA A 156 -6.35 10.27 -6.69
CA ALA A 156 -6.78 10.07 -5.30
C ALA A 156 -6.35 8.67 -4.83
N CYS A 157 -5.30 8.63 -4.00
CA CYS A 157 -4.73 7.42 -3.42
C CYS A 157 -5.39 7.16 -2.06
N VAL A 158 -6.40 6.31 -2.05
CA VAL A 158 -7.20 5.98 -0.86
C VAL A 158 -7.12 4.49 -0.56
N GLY A 159 -7.50 4.10 0.64
CA GLY A 159 -7.47 2.70 1.04
C GLY A 159 -7.20 2.51 2.53
N GLU A 160 -6.30 1.59 2.85
CA GLU A 160 -6.00 1.20 4.21
C GLU A 160 -4.54 1.49 4.58
N ASN A 161 -4.32 1.78 5.87
CA ASN A 161 -2.99 1.73 6.46
C ASN A 161 -2.60 0.27 6.74
N SER A 162 -1.34 0.02 7.07
CA SER A 162 -0.86 -1.34 7.36
C SER A 162 -1.45 -1.90 8.65
N TYR A 163 -1.85 -3.15 8.58
CA TYR A 163 -2.29 -3.96 9.71
C TYR A 163 -2.05 -5.44 9.42
N CYS A 164 -2.09 -6.28 10.46
CA CYS A 164 -2.23 -7.72 10.33
C CYS A 164 -2.92 -8.31 11.57
N GLU A 165 -3.46 -9.52 11.42
CA GLU A 165 -4.11 -10.31 12.47
C GLU A 165 -5.25 -9.57 13.19
N THR A 166 -5.48 -9.86 14.48
CA THR A 166 -6.58 -9.27 15.27
C THR A 166 -6.59 -7.75 15.35
N PRO A 167 -5.45 -7.03 15.39
CA PRO A 167 -5.47 -5.57 15.27
C PRO A 167 -6.13 -5.06 13.98
N GLY A 168 -6.15 -5.87 12.92
CA GLY A 168 -6.83 -5.57 11.67
C GLY A 168 -8.32 -5.89 11.62
N ASN A 169 -8.93 -6.36 12.73
CA ASN A 169 -10.37 -6.63 12.77
C ASN A 169 -11.17 -5.33 12.58
N LEU A 170 -12.29 -5.45 11.90
CA LEU A 170 -13.22 -4.33 11.67
C LEU A 170 -14.65 -4.82 11.61
N ASN A 171 -15.59 -3.91 11.85
CA ASN A 171 -17.03 -4.21 11.93
C ASN A 171 -17.77 -3.98 10.60
N ASN A 172 -17.18 -3.21 9.68
CA ASN A 172 -17.72 -2.97 8.35
C ASN A 172 -16.58 -2.83 7.32
N LEU A 173 -16.92 -2.87 6.05
CA LEU A 173 -15.97 -2.80 4.95
C LEU A 173 -15.92 -1.44 4.26
N PHE A 174 -16.59 -0.40 4.74
CA PHE A 174 -16.49 0.94 4.15
C PHE A 174 -15.12 1.56 4.43
N LEU A 175 -14.64 2.36 3.49
CA LEU A 175 -13.55 3.31 3.77
C LEU A 175 -13.99 4.33 4.83
N SER A 176 -13.03 5.04 5.42
CA SER A 176 -13.36 6.10 6.37
C SER A 176 -14.19 7.20 5.72
N GLU A 177 -15.03 7.85 6.51
CA GLU A 177 -15.80 9.01 6.02
C GLU A 177 -14.91 10.12 5.48
N SER A 178 -13.74 10.34 6.09
CA SER A 178 -12.80 11.37 5.64
C SER A 178 -12.32 11.08 4.21
N GLN A 179 -11.97 9.84 3.89
CA GLN A 179 -11.53 9.46 2.55
C GLN A 179 -12.68 9.50 1.52
N LEU A 180 -13.88 9.03 1.89
CA LEU A 180 -15.05 9.13 1.03
C LEU A 180 -15.40 10.60 0.72
N ASN A 181 -15.39 11.46 1.73
CA ASN A 181 -15.68 12.86 1.58
C ASN A 181 -14.60 13.61 0.78
N LEU A 182 -13.32 13.25 0.94
CA LEU A 182 -12.24 13.77 0.10
C LEU A 182 -12.52 13.52 -1.39
N VAL A 183 -12.80 12.28 -1.76
CA VAL A 183 -13.06 11.92 -3.16
C VAL A 183 -14.30 12.62 -3.70
N LYS A 184 -15.39 12.67 -2.92
CA LYS A 184 -16.64 13.39 -3.30
C LYS A 184 -16.40 14.89 -3.54
N ALA A 185 -15.66 15.54 -2.64
CA ALA A 185 -15.35 16.96 -2.76
C ALA A 185 -14.46 17.25 -3.98
N LEU A 186 -13.47 16.40 -4.22
CA LEU A 186 -12.59 16.50 -5.40
C LEU A 186 -13.35 16.27 -6.71
N ALA A 187 -14.23 15.29 -6.78
CA ALA A 187 -15.07 15.05 -7.96
C ALA A 187 -16.01 16.24 -8.23
N ALA A 188 -16.52 16.90 -7.19
CA ALA A 188 -17.37 18.09 -7.32
C ALA A 188 -16.64 19.29 -7.96
N THR A 189 -15.31 19.29 -8.03
CA THR A 189 -14.53 20.30 -8.77
C THR A 189 -14.69 20.20 -10.29
N GLY A 190 -15.26 19.10 -10.80
CA GLY A 190 -15.40 18.82 -12.24
C GLY A 190 -14.12 18.32 -12.90
N LYS A 191 -13.02 18.19 -12.16
CA LYS A 191 -11.77 17.61 -12.68
C LYS A 191 -11.88 16.08 -12.76
N PRO A 192 -11.30 15.43 -13.78
CA PRO A 192 -11.26 13.97 -13.85
C PRO A 192 -10.50 13.38 -12.67
N VAL A 193 -11.11 12.40 -11.98
CA VAL A 193 -10.53 11.71 -10.83
C VAL A 193 -10.14 10.29 -11.24
N VAL A 194 -8.90 9.93 -10.98
CA VAL A 194 -8.38 8.57 -11.02
C VAL A 194 -8.26 8.07 -9.58
N LEU A 195 -8.97 7.00 -9.25
CA LEU A 195 -8.84 6.34 -7.95
C LEU A 195 -7.69 5.32 -7.99
N VAL A 196 -6.79 5.42 -7.06
CA VAL A 196 -5.81 4.39 -6.74
C VAL A 196 -6.22 3.76 -5.42
N LEU A 197 -6.78 2.56 -5.49
CA LEU A 197 -7.22 1.80 -4.32
C LEU A 197 -6.05 0.93 -3.83
N ASN A 198 -5.53 1.26 -2.67
CA ASN A 198 -4.44 0.53 -2.02
C ASN A 198 -4.97 -0.08 -0.72
N GLU A 199 -5.35 -1.35 -0.78
CA GLU A 199 -6.15 -2.02 0.23
C GLU A 199 -5.58 -3.39 0.56
N GLY A 200 -5.54 -3.73 1.84
CA GLY A 200 -5.18 -5.06 2.31
C GLY A 200 -6.34 -6.07 2.15
N ARG A 201 -7.56 -5.56 2.04
CA ARG A 201 -8.78 -6.31 1.73
C ARG A 201 -9.72 -5.43 0.91
N PRO A 202 -10.58 -5.99 0.05
CA PRO A 202 -11.55 -5.19 -0.71
C PRO A 202 -12.45 -4.37 0.21
N ARG A 203 -12.54 -3.06 -0.05
CA ARG A 203 -13.41 -2.14 0.67
C ARG A 203 -14.63 -1.77 -0.18
N ILE A 204 -15.71 -1.36 0.48
CA ILE A 204 -16.91 -0.91 -0.21
C ILE A 204 -16.70 0.53 -0.68
N VAL A 205 -16.66 0.71 -2.00
CA VAL A 205 -16.37 1.99 -2.66
C VAL A 205 -17.49 2.47 -3.59
N ASN A 206 -18.69 1.90 -3.45
CA ASN A 206 -19.84 2.17 -4.32
C ASN A 206 -20.27 3.65 -4.36
N GLU A 207 -19.91 4.45 -3.35
CA GLU A 207 -20.21 5.88 -3.31
C GLU A 207 -19.21 6.72 -4.10
N ILE A 208 -17.99 6.25 -4.28
CA ILE A 208 -16.91 6.99 -4.95
C ILE A 208 -16.52 6.39 -6.30
N GLU A 209 -16.77 5.10 -6.54
CA GLU A 209 -16.49 4.46 -7.83
C GLU A 209 -17.17 5.17 -9.01
N PRO A 210 -18.47 5.56 -8.94
CA PRO A 210 -19.11 6.27 -10.04
C PRO A 210 -18.52 7.65 -10.36
N LEU A 211 -17.80 8.24 -9.41
CA LEU A 211 -17.16 9.55 -9.53
C LEU A 211 -15.79 9.48 -10.23
N ALA A 212 -15.21 8.29 -10.32
CA ALA A 212 -13.93 8.05 -10.99
C ALA A 212 -14.11 7.73 -12.48
N LYS A 213 -13.03 7.92 -13.22
CA LYS A 213 -12.96 7.69 -14.68
C LYS A 213 -12.34 6.35 -15.07
#